data_8a4b44dd18ea75b437ecc93e94120e94
#
_entry.id   8a4b44dd18ea75b437ecc93e94120e94
#
_cell.length_a   1.000
_cell.length_b   1.000
_cell.length_c   1.000
_cell.angle_alpha   90.00
_cell.angle_beta   90.00
_cell.angle_gamma   90.00
#
_symmetry.space_group_name_H-M   'P 1'
#
loop_
_entity.id
_entity.type
_entity.pdbx_description
1 polymer ?
#
loop_
_entity_poly.entity_id
_entity_poly.type
_entity_poly.pdbx_seq_one_letter_code
_entity_poly.pdbx_strand_id
1 'polypeptide(L)'
;MLFRSLDGAGTAPADRHVIERTAQHIAQGQLSHLESYLPFLATTGNISPFVGLLGTVMGIIDSFREIGSQGTASIAAVAPGVSEALVATAAGLFTAIPAVIAYNYFLSRIRSTAFRMDTVSVELLTLISAKTKPVPVGTKG
;
A
#
# COMPACT_ATOMS: atom_id res chain seq x y z
N MET A 1 24.56 8.77 49.61
CA MET A 1 25.74 9.12 48.81
C MET A 1 25.77 8.34 47.50
N LEU A 2 24.63 8.28 46.77
CA LEU A 2 24.41 7.46 45.57
C LEU A 2 23.67 8.19 44.44
N PHE A 3 23.56 9.51 44.49
CA PHE A 3 22.84 10.32 43.50
C PHE A 3 23.74 11.21 42.62
N ARG A 4 25.08 10.99 42.62
CA ARG A 4 26.03 11.84 41.89
C ARG A 4 26.62 11.23 40.62
N SER A 5 26.04 10.13 40.12
CA SER A 5 26.57 9.42 38.95
C SER A 5 25.71 9.45 37.68
N LEU A 6 24.64 10.22 37.64
CA LEU A 6 23.76 10.28 36.46
C LEU A 6 23.92 11.54 35.59
N ASP A 7 24.78 12.49 35.97
CA ASP A 7 24.94 13.77 35.23
C ASP A 7 26.12 13.78 34.23
N GLY A 8 26.70 12.63 33.91
CA GLY A 8 27.89 12.57 33.03
C GLY A 8 27.75 11.73 31.76
N ALA A 9 26.62 11.10 31.52
CA ALA A 9 26.42 10.30 30.32
C ALA A 9 25.90 11.19 29.16
N GLY A 10 26.78 12.00 28.60
CA GLY A 10 26.62 12.45 27.22
C GLY A 10 26.48 11.18 26.37
N THR A 11 25.29 11.01 25.75
CA THR A 11 25.00 9.84 24.90
C THR A 11 26.15 9.62 23.93
N ALA A 12 26.87 8.51 24.13
CA ALA A 12 27.99 8.15 23.28
C ALA A 12 27.51 8.04 21.82
N PRO A 13 28.34 8.29 20.81
CA PRO A 13 27.96 8.18 19.40
C PRO A 13 27.35 6.80 19.07
N ALA A 14 27.74 5.76 19.80
CA ALA A 14 27.15 4.43 19.70
C ALA A 14 25.67 4.38 20.12
N ASP A 15 25.29 5.10 21.19
CA ASP A 15 23.91 5.12 21.69
C ASP A 15 22.97 5.84 20.71
N ARG A 16 23.46 6.87 20.02
CA ARG A 16 22.69 7.59 18.98
C ARG A 16 22.39 6.69 17.81
N HIS A 17 23.34 5.92 17.35
CA HIS A 17 23.15 4.99 16.23
C HIS A 17 22.16 3.88 16.59
N VAL A 18 22.13 3.46 17.85
CA VAL A 18 21.15 2.47 18.35
C VAL A 18 19.75 3.08 18.38
N ILE A 19 19.61 4.31 18.89
CA ILE A 19 18.31 5.01 18.94
C ILE A 19 17.75 5.23 17.52
N GLU A 20 18.59 5.68 16.60
CA GLU A 20 18.24 5.90 15.20
C GLU A 20 17.76 4.61 14.53
N ARG A 21 18.51 3.53 14.64
CA ARG A 21 18.14 2.22 14.10
C ARG A 21 16.84 1.70 14.73
N THR A 22 16.69 1.84 16.03
CA THR A 22 15.47 1.39 16.72
C THR A 22 14.24 2.17 16.27
N ALA A 23 14.35 3.49 16.15
CA ALA A 23 13.28 4.34 15.65
C ALA A 23 12.89 3.98 14.19
N GLN A 24 13.88 3.77 13.32
CA GLN A 24 13.64 3.34 11.94
C GLN A 24 12.98 1.96 11.87
N HIS A 25 13.40 0.99 12.68
CA HIS A 25 12.78 -0.34 12.73
C HIS A 25 11.33 -0.29 13.19
N ILE A 26 11.01 0.52 14.19
CA ILE A 26 9.63 0.69 14.67
C ILE A 26 8.78 1.34 13.59
N ALA A 27 9.28 2.40 12.93
CA ALA A 27 8.59 3.08 11.85
C ALA A 27 8.32 2.15 10.66
N GLN A 28 9.31 1.36 10.24
CA GLN A 28 9.17 0.37 9.17
C GLN A 28 8.16 -0.73 9.52
N GLY A 29 8.15 -1.20 10.77
CA GLY A 29 7.18 -2.20 11.23
C GLY A 29 5.74 -1.69 11.15
N GLN A 30 5.49 -0.45 11.52
CA GLN A 30 4.16 0.16 11.41
C GLN A 30 3.74 0.37 9.94
N LEU A 31 4.64 0.79 9.07
CA LEU A 31 4.39 0.93 7.65
C LEU A 31 4.06 -0.41 7.00
N SER A 32 4.83 -1.45 7.28
CA SER A 32 4.60 -2.80 6.76
C SER A 32 3.22 -3.34 7.14
N HIS A 33 2.75 -3.07 8.35
CA HIS A 33 1.40 -3.46 8.77
C HIS A 33 0.32 -2.70 8.00
N LEU A 34 0.50 -1.41 7.73
CA LEU A 34 -0.43 -0.61 6.93
C LEU A 34 -0.46 -1.05 5.46
N GLU A 35 0.66 -1.53 4.93
CA GLU A 35 0.79 -2.02 3.55
C GLU A 35 0.22 -3.43 3.35
N SER A 36 -0.02 -4.19 4.42
CA SER A 36 -0.35 -5.63 4.34
C SER A 36 -1.61 -5.94 3.52
N TYR A 37 -2.58 -5.05 3.46
CA TYR A 37 -3.83 -5.22 2.69
C TYR A 37 -3.79 -4.62 1.28
N LEU A 38 -2.78 -3.80 0.96
CA LEU A 38 -2.66 -3.18 -0.37
C LEU A 38 -2.51 -4.20 -1.51
N PRO A 39 -1.73 -5.29 -1.37
CA PRO A 39 -1.62 -6.29 -2.42
C PRO A 39 -2.96 -6.95 -2.78
N PHE A 40 -3.85 -7.14 -1.80
CA PHE A 40 -5.18 -7.68 -2.06
C PHE A 40 -6.02 -6.74 -2.94
N LEU A 41 -6.03 -5.43 -2.61
CA LEU A 41 -6.74 -4.43 -3.42
C LEU A 41 -6.15 -4.31 -4.82
N ALA A 42 -4.82 -4.30 -4.94
CA ALA A 42 -4.14 -4.27 -6.23
C ALA A 42 -4.50 -5.48 -7.08
N THR A 43 -4.46 -6.67 -6.50
CA THR A 43 -4.79 -7.92 -7.19
C THR A 43 -6.26 -7.93 -7.63
N THR A 44 -7.18 -7.55 -6.75
CA THR A 44 -8.61 -7.47 -7.06
C THR A 44 -8.86 -6.48 -8.20
N GLY A 45 -8.27 -5.28 -8.15
CA GLY A 45 -8.43 -4.26 -9.19
C GLY A 45 -7.89 -4.72 -10.56
N ASN A 46 -6.76 -5.43 -10.56
CA ASN A 46 -6.13 -5.89 -11.79
C ASN A 46 -6.79 -7.15 -12.38
N ILE A 47 -7.25 -8.08 -11.56
CA ILE A 47 -7.76 -9.39 -12.01
C ILE A 47 -9.25 -9.35 -12.33
N SER A 48 -10.05 -8.59 -11.59
CA SER A 48 -11.52 -8.57 -11.75
C SER A 48 -11.98 -8.27 -13.19
N PRO A 49 -11.38 -7.35 -13.96
CA PRO A 49 -11.76 -7.14 -15.35
C PRO A 49 -11.54 -8.37 -16.23
N PHE A 50 -10.47 -9.12 -15.98
CA PHE A 50 -10.17 -10.34 -16.73
C PHE A 50 -11.13 -11.48 -16.38
N VAL A 51 -11.57 -11.57 -15.12
CA VAL A 51 -12.62 -12.49 -14.71
C VAL A 51 -13.94 -12.15 -15.41
N GLY A 52 -14.29 -10.86 -15.51
CA GLY A 52 -15.44 -10.40 -16.27
C GLY A 52 -15.33 -10.75 -17.76
N LEU A 53 -14.17 -10.53 -18.36
CA LEU A 53 -13.90 -10.90 -19.75
C LEU A 53 -14.02 -12.42 -19.97
N LEU A 54 -13.50 -13.23 -19.05
CA LEU A 54 -13.64 -14.69 -19.10
C LEU A 54 -15.14 -15.06 -19.11
N GLY A 55 -15.96 -14.44 -18.27
CA GLY A 55 -17.40 -14.64 -18.26
C GLY A 55 -18.04 -14.34 -19.61
N THR A 56 -17.61 -13.27 -20.29
CA THR A 56 -18.10 -12.93 -21.63
C THR A 56 -17.76 -14.00 -22.66
N VAL A 57 -16.52 -14.48 -22.63
CA VAL A 57 -16.07 -15.56 -23.55
C VAL A 57 -16.87 -16.83 -23.34
N MET A 58 -17.10 -17.22 -22.09
CA MET A 58 -17.89 -18.43 -21.77
C MET A 58 -19.35 -18.29 -22.23
N GLY A 59 -19.99 -17.14 -21.96
CA GLY A 59 -21.38 -16.90 -22.40
C GLY A 59 -21.54 -16.87 -23.91
N ILE A 60 -20.56 -16.35 -24.66
CA ILE A 60 -20.56 -16.41 -26.12
C ILE A 60 -20.42 -17.85 -26.62
N ILE A 61 -19.51 -18.65 -26.01
CA ILE A 61 -19.34 -20.06 -26.36
C ILE A 61 -20.66 -20.82 -26.17
N ASP A 62 -21.35 -20.61 -25.06
CA ASP A 62 -22.62 -21.29 -24.76
C ASP A 62 -23.73 -20.85 -25.73
N SER A 63 -23.77 -19.55 -26.11
CA SER A 63 -24.69 -19.06 -27.12
C SER A 63 -24.48 -19.74 -28.49
N PHE A 64 -23.25 -19.97 -28.91
CA PHE A 64 -22.95 -20.68 -30.16
C PHE A 64 -23.24 -22.17 -30.08
N ARG A 65 -23.08 -22.81 -28.93
CA ARG A 65 -23.48 -24.21 -28.72
C ARG A 65 -24.99 -24.38 -28.87
N GLU A 66 -25.78 -23.43 -28.38
CA GLU A 66 -27.23 -23.46 -28.49
C GLU A 66 -27.68 -23.39 -29.96
N ILE A 67 -27.06 -22.54 -30.79
CA ILE A 67 -27.31 -22.52 -32.25
C ILE A 67 -27.02 -23.87 -32.87
N GLY A 68 -25.89 -24.47 -32.50
CA GLY A 68 -25.48 -25.78 -33.05
C GLY A 68 -26.44 -26.91 -32.69
N SER A 69 -27.07 -26.84 -31.50
CA SER A 69 -28.03 -27.87 -31.03
C SER A 69 -29.40 -27.72 -31.69
N GLN A 70 -29.84 -26.47 -31.92
CA GLN A 70 -31.19 -26.20 -32.49
C GLN A 70 -31.22 -26.19 -34.03
N GLY A 71 -30.06 -26.16 -34.68
CA GLY A 71 -29.97 -26.15 -36.15
C GLY A 71 -30.47 -24.90 -36.83
N THR A 72 -30.84 -23.87 -36.07
CA THR A 72 -31.37 -22.57 -36.60
C THR A 72 -30.51 -21.43 -36.10
N ALA A 73 -29.86 -20.70 -37.02
CA ALA A 73 -29.13 -19.47 -36.76
C ALA A 73 -30.10 -18.30 -36.56
N SER A 74 -30.66 -18.18 -35.37
CA SER A 74 -31.56 -17.07 -35.01
C SER A 74 -30.87 -16.16 -33.98
N ILE A 75 -30.96 -14.84 -34.20
CA ILE A 75 -30.52 -13.83 -33.22
C ILE A 75 -31.28 -13.99 -31.91
N ALA A 76 -32.54 -14.39 -31.95
CA ALA A 76 -33.34 -14.63 -30.75
C ALA A 76 -32.80 -15.78 -29.89
N ALA A 77 -32.12 -16.77 -30.47
CA ALA A 77 -31.52 -17.87 -29.74
C ALA A 77 -30.24 -17.47 -28.99
N VAL A 78 -29.48 -16.49 -29.50
CA VAL A 78 -28.20 -16.08 -28.88
C VAL A 78 -28.32 -14.86 -27.98
N ALA A 79 -29.36 -14.04 -28.17
CA ALA A 79 -29.51 -12.78 -27.45
C ALA A 79 -29.46 -12.93 -25.89
N PRO A 80 -30.13 -13.94 -25.29
CA PRO A 80 -30.05 -14.11 -23.83
C PRO A 80 -28.63 -14.41 -23.34
N GLY A 81 -27.91 -15.35 -23.95
CA GLY A 81 -26.57 -15.74 -23.53
C GLY A 81 -25.54 -14.63 -23.72
N VAL A 82 -25.66 -13.85 -24.81
CA VAL A 82 -24.82 -12.66 -25.01
C VAL A 82 -25.11 -11.59 -23.96
N SER A 83 -26.40 -11.39 -23.62
CA SER A 83 -26.79 -10.44 -22.58
C SER A 83 -26.20 -10.82 -21.21
N GLU A 84 -26.29 -12.07 -20.81
CA GLU A 84 -25.70 -12.58 -19.56
C GLU A 84 -24.18 -12.42 -19.56
N ALA A 85 -23.53 -12.69 -20.70
CA ALA A 85 -22.11 -12.50 -20.87
C ALA A 85 -21.69 -11.05 -20.61
N LEU A 86 -22.42 -10.07 -21.15
CA LEU A 86 -22.15 -8.65 -20.93
C LEU A 86 -22.30 -8.24 -19.45
N VAL A 87 -23.28 -8.82 -18.75
CA VAL A 87 -23.45 -8.60 -17.30
C VAL A 87 -22.22 -9.08 -16.51
N ALA A 88 -21.62 -10.20 -16.89
CA ALA A 88 -20.41 -10.70 -16.26
C ALA A 88 -19.23 -9.70 -16.39
N THR A 89 -19.05 -9.09 -17.57
CA THR A 89 -18.04 -8.03 -17.76
C THR A 89 -18.35 -6.80 -16.93
N ALA A 90 -19.60 -6.37 -16.90
CA ALA A 90 -20.03 -5.24 -16.09
C ALA A 90 -19.75 -5.46 -14.59
N ALA A 91 -20.01 -6.67 -14.07
CA ALA A 91 -19.72 -7.04 -12.69
C ALA A 91 -18.21 -7.03 -12.38
N GLY A 92 -17.39 -7.52 -13.31
CA GLY A 92 -15.93 -7.47 -13.19
C GLY A 92 -15.39 -6.04 -13.10
N LEU A 93 -15.89 -5.15 -13.95
CA LEU A 93 -15.53 -3.72 -13.91
C LEU A 93 -16.04 -3.02 -12.65
N PHE A 94 -17.27 -3.33 -12.24
CA PHE A 94 -17.88 -2.77 -11.03
C PHE A 94 -17.07 -3.11 -9.78
N THR A 95 -16.46 -4.28 -9.73
CA THR A 95 -15.57 -4.71 -8.64
C THR A 95 -14.18 -4.05 -8.75
N ALA A 96 -13.63 -3.96 -9.97
CA ALA A 96 -12.29 -3.44 -10.21
C ALA A 96 -12.16 -1.95 -9.88
N ILE A 97 -13.13 -1.14 -10.30
CA ILE A 97 -13.05 0.32 -10.18
C ILE A 97 -12.88 0.77 -8.71
N PRO A 98 -13.75 0.37 -7.76
CA PRO A 98 -13.57 0.78 -6.37
C PRO A 98 -12.30 0.18 -5.74
N ALA A 99 -11.88 -1.03 -6.13
CA ALA A 99 -10.64 -1.62 -5.64
C ALA A 99 -9.41 -0.80 -6.06
N VAL A 100 -9.32 -0.34 -7.30
CA VAL A 100 -8.23 0.52 -7.79
C VAL A 100 -8.25 1.89 -7.12
N ILE A 101 -9.43 2.48 -6.95
CA ILE A 101 -9.57 3.78 -6.26
C ILE A 101 -9.08 3.65 -4.82
N ALA A 102 -9.53 2.63 -4.08
CA ALA A 102 -9.14 2.39 -2.71
C ALA A 102 -7.63 2.13 -2.60
N TYR A 103 -7.06 1.31 -3.49
CA TYR A 103 -5.63 1.05 -3.55
C TYR A 103 -4.81 2.34 -3.69
N ASN A 104 -5.14 3.19 -4.66
CA ASN A 104 -4.42 4.44 -4.90
C ASN A 104 -4.57 5.42 -3.73
N TYR A 105 -5.74 5.50 -3.12
CA TYR A 105 -5.99 6.33 -1.96
C TYR A 105 -5.13 5.91 -0.75
N PHE A 106 -5.16 4.63 -0.40
CA PHE A 106 -4.38 4.12 0.74
C PHE A 106 -2.88 4.19 0.48
N LEU A 107 -2.43 3.86 -0.73
CA LEU A 107 -1.02 3.97 -1.11
C LEU A 107 -0.50 5.41 -0.96
N SER A 108 -1.27 6.40 -1.40
CA SER A 108 -0.93 7.81 -1.24
C SER A 108 -0.84 8.22 0.23
N ARG A 109 -1.76 7.75 1.07
CA ARG A 109 -1.77 8.02 2.52
C ARG A 109 -0.55 7.42 3.22
N ILE A 110 -0.22 6.17 2.90
CA ILE A 110 0.94 5.48 3.48
C ILE A 110 2.24 6.21 3.11
N ARG A 111 2.42 6.57 1.83
CA ARG A 111 3.59 7.35 1.38
C ARG A 111 3.72 8.69 2.08
N SER A 112 2.61 9.41 2.26
CA SER A 112 2.60 10.69 2.99
C SER A 112 2.99 10.50 4.46
N THR A 113 2.53 9.42 5.10
CA THR A 113 2.88 9.11 6.49
C THR A 113 4.35 8.71 6.61
N ALA A 114 4.87 7.88 5.71
CA ALA A 114 6.28 7.51 5.65
C ALA A 114 7.19 8.75 5.54
N PHE A 115 6.87 9.67 4.64
CA PHE A 115 7.63 10.90 4.45
C PHE A 115 7.63 11.78 5.71
N ARG A 116 6.50 11.89 6.41
CA ARG A 116 6.41 12.64 7.68
C ARG A 116 7.26 12.00 8.77
N MET A 117 7.26 10.66 8.88
CA MET A 117 8.07 9.95 9.87
C MET A 117 9.56 10.17 9.62
N ASP A 118 10.01 10.13 8.38
CA ASP A 118 11.40 10.42 7.99
C ASP A 118 11.79 11.85 8.36
N THR A 119 10.95 12.83 8.06
CA THR A 119 11.20 14.24 8.37
C THR A 119 11.35 14.46 9.88
N VAL A 120 10.44 13.92 10.68
CA VAL A 120 10.47 14.02 12.15
C VAL A 120 11.73 13.35 12.73
N SER A 121 12.12 12.21 12.17
CA SER A 121 13.34 11.50 12.61
C SER A 121 14.59 12.33 12.39
N VAL A 122 14.73 12.96 11.22
CA VAL A 122 15.86 13.84 10.89
C VAL A 122 15.87 15.10 11.76
N GLU A 123 14.71 15.69 12.01
CA GLU A 123 14.58 16.88 12.85
C GLU A 123 14.97 16.59 14.31
N LEU A 124 14.51 15.47 14.87
CA LEU A 124 14.90 15.01 16.20
C LEU A 124 16.40 14.79 16.31
N LEU A 125 17.03 14.15 15.32
CA LEU A 125 18.48 13.92 15.30
C LEU A 125 19.26 15.23 15.25
N THR A 126 18.82 16.20 14.48
CA THR A 126 19.46 17.53 14.40
C THR A 126 19.35 18.28 15.71
N LEU A 127 18.20 18.26 16.38
CA LEU A 127 17.98 18.90 17.68
C LEU A 127 18.85 18.25 18.78
N ILE A 128 18.94 16.94 18.82
CA ILE A 128 19.81 16.21 19.76
C ILE A 128 21.27 16.52 19.48
N SER A 129 21.68 16.60 18.22
CA SER A 129 23.04 16.94 17.82
C SER A 129 23.41 18.39 18.17
N ALA A 130 22.50 19.33 18.01
CA ALA A 130 22.69 20.73 18.36
C ALA A 130 22.86 20.93 19.87
N LYS A 131 22.10 20.20 20.69
CA LYS A 131 22.20 20.25 22.16
C LYS A 131 23.48 19.66 22.72
N THR A 132 24.16 18.81 21.96
CA THR A 132 25.39 18.10 22.42
C THR A 132 26.67 18.78 21.92
N LYS A 133 26.57 19.88 21.15
CA LYS A 133 27.77 20.63 20.74
C LYS A 133 28.36 21.32 21.97
N PRO A 134 29.60 21.00 22.40
CA PRO A 134 30.21 21.67 23.53
C PRO A 134 30.35 23.17 23.21
N VAL A 135 29.93 24.01 24.16
CA VAL A 135 30.18 25.43 24.11
C VAL A 135 31.71 25.64 23.99
N PRO A 136 32.19 26.36 22.97
CA PRO A 136 33.63 26.61 22.89
C PRO A 136 34.02 27.43 24.15
N VAL A 137 34.82 26.80 24.99
CA VAL A 137 35.46 27.49 26.11
C VAL A 137 36.39 28.52 25.48
N GLY A 138 36.00 29.80 25.59
CA GLY A 138 36.81 30.93 25.14
C GLY A 138 38.13 30.92 25.83
N THR A 139 39.20 30.56 25.13
CA THR A 139 40.57 30.84 25.53
C THR A 139 40.76 32.36 25.52
N LYS A 140 40.61 32.97 26.70
CA LYS A 140 41.21 34.29 26.95
C LYS A 140 42.68 34.04 27.08
N GLY A 141 43.46 34.42 26.11
CA GLY A 141 44.85 34.75 26.21
C GLY A 141 45.03 36.24 26.45
#